data_3b6e56f3a9d140164e826f0862b92558
#
_entry.id   3b6e56f3a9d140164e826f0862b92558
#
_cell.length_a   1.000
_cell.length_b   1.000
_cell.length_c   1.000
_cell.angle_alpha   90.00
_cell.angle_beta   90.00
_cell.angle_gamma   90.00
#
_symmetry.space_group_name_H-M   'P 1'
#
loop_
_entity.id
_entity.type
_entity.pdbx_description
1 polymer ?
#
loop_
_entity_poly.entity_id
_entity_poly.type
_entity_poly.pdbx_seq_one_letter_code
_entity_poly.pdbx_strand_id
1 'polypeptide(L)'
;MRINYNVSAAIANKHLLGIEDNLSASMERLSSGLKINHSKDNPAGMAISNKMKAQIDGLNRASQNASDGISVIQIADGALSETTSILQRMRELSVQAASDATMTPADKEAIQKEITSLKDEVDRISTDTEYNSKTLLDGSLDTRVYTKNATRVDISDHVKAGQYQLSIDTAATQAGPVTANQNYNSTAPVGASGTMSINGSKVEIEAADTYAEAFEKIRNAAETGETTVQIDGTSGALSFTADRYGMSSILEIGFDNQQLAAALGFTASGGNSVVEDPENKGSYVYGQIQNGKVIVPSGTDAEVTLTKPSDGTGFGDTATVKTDGNKITVTDRAGFEMSFLADAGYTGTVSYTHLRAHE
;
A
#
# COMPACT_ATOMS: atom_id res chain seq x y z
N MET A 1 -65.53 -45.78 -5.47
CA MET A 1 -65.16 -44.66 -4.56
C MET A 1 -64.73 -43.48 -5.41
N ARG A 2 -65.54 -42.41 -5.47
CA ARG A 2 -65.11 -41.14 -6.06
C ARG A 2 -64.41 -40.35 -4.96
N ILE A 3 -63.10 -40.26 -5.02
CA ILE A 3 -62.34 -39.36 -4.19
C ILE A 3 -62.55 -37.96 -4.77
N ASN A 4 -63.42 -37.15 -4.16
CA ASN A 4 -63.64 -35.78 -4.59
C ASN A 4 -62.45 -34.91 -4.21
N TYR A 5 -61.51 -34.77 -5.11
CA TYR A 5 -60.51 -33.72 -5.00
C TYR A 5 -61.20 -32.39 -5.32
N ASN A 6 -61.35 -31.53 -4.33
CA ASN A 6 -61.82 -30.17 -4.54
C ASN A 6 -60.64 -29.29 -4.99
N VAL A 7 -60.37 -29.32 -6.31
CA VAL A 7 -59.29 -28.56 -6.93
C VAL A 7 -59.43 -27.06 -6.70
N SER A 8 -60.66 -26.54 -6.67
CA SER A 8 -60.93 -25.14 -6.36
C SER A 8 -60.53 -24.74 -4.95
N ALA A 9 -60.78 -25.61 -3.97
CA ALA A 9 -60.34 -25.37 -2.55
C ALA A 9 -58.79 -25.44 -2.44
N ALA A 10 -58.16 -26.37 -3.18
CA ALA A 10 -56.68 -26.46 -3.17
C ALA A 10 -56.02 -25.22 -3.80
N ILE A 11 -56.62 -24.70 -4.91
CA ILE A 11 -56.14 -23.44 -5.54
C ILE A 11 -56.37 -22.26 -4.62
N ALA A 12 -57.53 -22.14 -3.98
CA ALA A 12 -57.80 -21.07 -3.03
C ALA A 12 -56.86 -21.09 -1.82
N ASN A 13 -56.55 -22.27 -1.28
CA ASN A 13 -55.59 -22.41 -0.21
C ASN A 13 -54.18 -22.01 -0.63
N LYS A 14 -53.74 -22.41 -1.84
CA LYS A 14 -52.44 -21.98 -2.40
C LYS A 14 -52.35 -20.45 -2.56
N HIS A 15 -53.43 -19.80 -3.02
CA HIS A 15 -53.47 -18.33 -3.10
C HIS A 15 -53.44 -17.68 -1.70
N LEU A 16 -54.14 -18.23 -0.72
CA LEU A 16 -54.12 -17.75 0.67
C LEU A 16 -52.71 -17.81 1.26
N LEU A 17 -52.03 -18.92 1.12
CA LEU A 17 -50.63 -19.07 1.58
C LEU A 17 -49.67 -18.05 0.89
N GLY A 18 -49.85 -17.82 -0.42
CA GLY A 18 -49.06 -16.83 -1.14
C GLY A 18 -49.32 -15.37 -0.68
N ILE A 19 -50.57 -15.08 -0.28
CA ILE A 19 -50.90 -13.75 0.26
C ILE A 19 -50.31 -13.60 1.68
N GLU A 20 -50.40 -14.66 2.51
CA GLU A 20 -49.81 -14.69 3.85
C GLU A 20 -48.28 -14.48 3.85
N ASP A 21 -47.57 -15.15 2.91
CA ASP A 21 -46.15 -14.97 2.68
C ASP A 21 -45.82 -13.53 2.30
N ASN A 22 -46.56 -12.94 1.36
CA ASN A 22 -46.37 -11.55 0.94
C ASN A 22 -46.69 -10.54 2.04
N LEU A 23 -47.70 -10.78 2.86
CA LEU A 23 -48.07 -9.97 4.00
C LEU A 23 -46.97 -10.03 5.06
N SER A 24 -46.48 -11.23 5.36
CA SER A 24 -45.38 -11.45 6.30
C SER A 24 -44.12 -10.73 5.88
N ALA A 25 -43.73 -10.85 4.60
CA ALA A 25 -42.58 -10.14 4.05
C ALA A 25 -42.76 -8.60 4.08
N SER A 26 -43.97 -8.12 3.86
CA SER A 26 -44.26 -6.68 3.93
C SER A 26 -44.20 -6.15 5.37
N MET A 27 -44.73 -6.91 6.31
CA MET A 27 -44.68 -6.61 7.75
C MET A 27 -43.24 -6.61 8.26
N GLU A 28 -42.43 -7.57 7.82
CA GLU A 28 -41.01 -7.64 8.13
C GLU A 28 -40.24 -6.40 7.63
N ARG A 29 -40.48 -5.99 6.37
CA ARG A 29 -39.88 -4.78 5.80
C ARG A 29 -40.30 -3.52 6.52
N LEU A 30 -41.56 -3.44 6.93
CA LEU A 30 -42.09 -2.29 7.67
C LEU A 30 -41.48 -2.24 9.08
N SER A 31 -41.36 -3.38 9.74
CA SER A 31 -40.78 -3.48 11.09
C SER A 31 -39.27 -3.19 11.11
N SER A 32 -38.52 -3.68 10.12
CA SER A 32 -37.08 -3.47 10.01
C SER A 32 -36.73 -2.11 9.43
N GLY A 33 -37.64 -1.47 8.69
CA GLY A 33 -37.38 -0.26 7.92
C GLY A 33 -36.47 -0.48 6.70
N LEU A 34 -36.14 -1.75 6.38
CA LEU A 34 -35.23 -2.11 5.31
C LEU A 34 -35.97 -2.78 4.15
N LYS A 35 -35.62 -2.39 2.92
CA LYS A 35 -36.19 -2.99 1.70
C LYS A 35 -35.66 -4.41 1.45
N ILE A 36 -34.44 -4.73 1.88
CA ILE A 36 -33.75 -6.01 1.69
C ILE A 36 -33.34 -6.50 3.08
N ASN A 37 -34.02 -7.54 3.59
CA ASN A 37 -33.73 -8.16 4.87
C ASN A 37 -32.95 -9.46 4.72
N HIS A 38 -33.25 -10.22 3.67
CA HIS A 38 -32.65 -11.54 3.43
C HIS A 38 -32.00 -11.61 2.04
N SER A 39 -31.02 -12.51 1.91
CA SER A 39 -30.36 -12.78 0.62
C SER A 39 -31.33 -13.22 -0.46
N LYS A 40 -32.47 -13.86 -0.08
CA LYS A 40 -33.54 -14.27 -1.01
C LYS A 40 -34.25 -13.08 -1.70
N ASP A 41 -34.29 -11.90 -1.03
CA ASP A 41 -34.96 -10.71 -1.57
C ASP A 41 -34.19 -10.10 -2.73
N ASN A 42 -32.88 -9.95 -2.55
CA ASN A 42 -31.95 -9.50 -3.60
C ASN A 42 -30.51 -9.81 -3.18
N PRO A 43 -29.89 -10.92 -3.65
CA PRO A 43 -28.56 -11.31 -3.25
C PRO A 43 -27.48 -10.30 -3.67
N ALA A 44 -27.57 -9.73 -4.85
CA ALA A 44 -26.63 -8.72 -5.34
C ALA A 44 -26.74 -7.41 -4.55
N GLY A 45 -27.96 -6.94 -4.28
CA GLY A 45 -28.21 -5.76 -3.46
C GLY A 45 -27.73 -5.94 -2.02
N MET A 46 -27.88 -7.14 -1.45
CA MET A 46 -27.39 -7.45 -0.10
C MET A 46 -25.86 -7.45 -0.04
N ALA A 47 -25.19 -8.02 -1.03
CA ALA A 47 -23.73 -8.02 -1.12
C ALA A 47 -23.18 -6.58 -1.19
N ILE A 48 -23.78 -5.73 -2.04
CA ILE A 48 -23.41 -4.31 -2.16
C ILE A 48 -23.67 -3.57 -0.83
N SER A 49 -24.83 -3.79 -0.21
CA SER A 49 -25.17 -3.16 1.07
C SER A 49 -24.19 -3.54 2.18
N ASN A 50 -23.82 -4.82 2.28
CA ASN A 50 -22.85 -5.29 3.26
C ASN A 50 -21.45 -4.70 3.00
N LYS A 51 -21.03 -4.61 1.74
CA LYS A 51 -19.77 -3.95 1.37
C LYS A 51 -19.78 -2.48 1.76
N MET A 52 -20.88 -1.76 1.48
CA MET A 52 -21.01 -0.34 1.85
C MET A 52 -21.03 -0.17 3.38
N LYS A 53 -21.72 -1.03 4.14
CA LYS A 53 -21.69 -0.99 5.60
C LYS A 53 -20.29 -1.18 6.14
N ALA A 54 -19.56 -2.19 5.65
CA ALA A 54 -18.16 -2.41 6.04
C ALA A 54 -17.26 -1.20 5.72
N GLN A 55 -17.48 -0.53 4.58
CA GLN A 55 -16.77 0.70 4.24
C GLN A 55 -17.13 1.86 5.18
N ILE A 56 -18.40 2.04 5.50
CA ILE A 56 -18.86 3.08 6.45
C ILE A 56 -18.27 2.84 7.84
N ASP A 57 -18.30 1.60 8.31
CA ASP A 57 -17.73 1.23 9.61
C ASP A 57 -16.21 1.47 9.62
N GLY A 58 -15.51 1.13 8.54
CA GLY A 58 -14.10 1.44 8.36
C GLY A 58 -13.80 2.94 8.38
N LEU A 59 -14.59 3.75 7.66
CA LEU A 59 -14.45 5.21 7.64
C LEU A 59 -14.77 5.84 9.00
N ASN A 60 -15.79 5.34 9.72
CA ASN A 60 -16.10 5.80 11.06
C ASN A 60 -14.94 5.51 12.04
N ARG A 61 -14.34 4.33 11.95
CA ARG A 61 -13.15 4.00 12.74
C ARG A 61 -11.94 4.87 12.37
N ALA A 62 -11.72 5.10 11.09
CA ALA A 62 -10.65 6.00 10.64
C ALA A 62 -10.85 7.44 11.15
N SER A 63 -12.09 7.94 11.15
CA SER A 63 -12.42 9.25 11.71
C SER A 63 -12.20 9.32 13.23
N GLN A 64 -12.55 8.26 13.97
CA GLN A 64 -12.26 8.16 15.39
C GLN A 64 -10.76 8.16 15.67
N ASN A 65 -10.00 7.31 14.95
CA ASN A 65 -8.54 7.25 15.07
C ASN A 65 -7.86 8.59 14.76
N ALA A 66 -8.39 9.32 13.76
CA ALA A 66 -7.89 10.67 13.44
C ALA A 66 -8.14 11.66 14.58
N SER A 67 -9.32 11.62 15.21
CA SER A 67 -9.66 12.47 16.37
C SER A 67 -8.78 12.13 17.57
N ASP A 68 -8.54 10.85 17.83
CA ASP A 68 -7.62 10.41 18.87
C ASP A 68 -6.18 10.88 18.60
N GLY A 69 -5.72 10.78 17.34
CA GLY A 69 -4.42 11.30 16.93
C GLY A 69 -4.28 12.81 17.12
N ILE A 70 -5.32 13.59 16.82
CA ILE A 70 -5.34 15.03 17.09
C ILE A 70 -5.22 15.30 18.60
N SER A 71 -5.93 14.53 19.42
CA SER A 71 -5.86 14.68 20.88
C SER A 71 -4.46 14.40 21.43
N VAL A 72 -3.78 13.37 20.91
CA VAL A 72 -2.37 13.08 21.25
C VAL A 72 -1.47 14.26 20.92
N ILE A 73 -1.60 14.81 19.71
CA ILE A 73 -0.78 15.94 19.26
C ILE A 73 -1.04 17.18 20.12
N GLN A 74 -2.30 17.46 20.49
CA GLN A 74 -2.64 18.61 21.33
C GLN A 74 -2.06 18.49 22.74
N ILE A 75 -2.02 17.28 23.33
CA ILE A 75 -1.38 17.07 24.64
C ILE A 75 0.14 17.29 24.54
N ALA A 76 0.78 16.74 23.50
CA ALA A 76 2.21 16.93 23.27
C ALA A 76 2.55 18.41 23.01
N ASP A 77 1.75 19.12 22.21
CA ASP A 77 1.94 20.55 21.93
C ASP A 77 1.82 21.41 23.20
N GLY A 78 0.85 21.11 24.06
CA GLY A 78 0.70 21.75 25.35
C GLY A 78 1.94 21.58 26.23
N ALA A 79 2.44 20.36 26.35
CA ALA A 79 3.64 20.04 27.15
C ALA A 79 4.91 20.69 26.57
N LEU A 80 5.07 20.75 25.24
CA LEU A 80 6.17 21.46 24.59
C LEU A 80 6.09 22.96 24.75
N SER A 81 4.89 23.54 24.80
CA SER A 81 4.68 24.97 25.08
C SER A 81 5.13 25.31 26.51
N GLU A 82 4.79 24.48 27.49
CA GLU A 82 5.24 24.64 28.86
C GLU A 82 6.79 24.50 28.97
N THR A 83 7.34 23.46 28.33
CA THR A 83 8.81 23.28 28.26
C THR A 83 9.50 24.50 27.64
N THR A 84 8.94 25.09 26.61
CA THR A 84 9.48 26.32 25.99
C THR A 84 9.47 27.49 26.96
N SER A 85 8.43 27.66 27.76
CA SER A 85 8.29 28.70 28.77
C SER A 85 9.34 28.53 29.86
N ILE A 86 9.58 27.29 30.33
CA ILE A 86 10.61 26.96 31.31
C ILE A 86 11.99 27.27 30.73
N LEU A 87 12.30 26.88 29.52
CA LEU A 87 13.59 27.14 28.88
C LEU A 87 13.85 28.67 28.71
N GLN A 88 12.82 29.44 28.41
CA GLN A 88 12.92 30.91 28.37
C GLN A 88 13.26 31.46 29.75
N ARG A 89 12.62 30.98 30.81
CA ARG A 89 12.92 31.37 32.19
C ARG A 89 14.35 30.98 32.59
N MET A 90 14.79 29.79 32.27
CA MET A 90 16.19 29.35 32.50
C MET A 90 17.19 30.26 31.79
N ARG A 91 16.88 30.69 30.55
CA ARG A 91 17.70 31.65 29.81
C ARG A 91 17.77 33.01 30.51
N GLU A 92 16.65 33.54 30.99
CA GLU A 92 16.60 34.79 31.73
C GLU A 92 17.49 34.73 33.00
N LEU A 93 17.33 33.65 33.77
CA LEU A 93 18.13 33.42 34.99
C LEU A 93 19.63 33.28 34.66
N SER A 94 19.97 32.61 33.57
CA SER A 94 21.36 32.47 33.14
C SER A 94 21.97 33.81 32.72
N VAL A 95 21.22 34.66 32.01
CA VAL A 95 21.67 36.02 31.66
C VAL A 95 21.81 36.89 32.91
N GLN A 96 20.89 36.77 33.87
CA GLN A 96 20.97 37.48 35.14
C GLN A 96 22.20 37.05 35.95
N ALA A 97 22.49 35.73 36.04
CA ALA A 97 23.65 35.18 36.74
C ALA A 97 25.00 35.57 36.11
N ALA A 98 25.01 35.88 34.81
CA ALA A 98 26.20 36.30 34.08
C ALA A 98 26.68 37.72 34.44
N SER A 99 25.88 38.52 35.18
CA SER A 99 26.25 39.87 35.60
C SER A 99 27.10 39.88 36.86
N ASP A 100 28.42 39.88 36.70
CA ASP A 100 29.37 39.90 37.83
C ASP A 100 29.36 41.24 38.62
N ALA A 101 28.86 42.29 38.02
CA ALA A 101 28.84 43.62 38.65
C ALA A 101 27.72 43.78 39.70
N THR A 102 26.66 42.96 39.63
CA THR A 102 25.45 43.12 40.43
C THR A 102 25.10 41.90 41.29
N MET A 103 25.75 40.76 41.07
CA MET A 103 25.42 39.48 41.70
C MET A 103 26.52 39.04 42.68
N THR A 104 26.11 38.73 43.90
CA THR A 104 27.00 38.08 44.88
C THR A 104 27.07 36.56 44.63
N PRO A 105 28.11 35.86 45.15
CA PRO A 105 28.17 34.41 45.08
C PRO A 105 26.94 33.71 45.68
N ALA A 106 26.34 34.25 46.72
CA ALA A 106 25.12 33.72 47.33
C ALA A 106 23.88 33.87 46.41
N ASP A 107 23.79 34.99 45.67
CA ASP A 107 22.70 35.21 44.70
C ASP A 107 22.83 34.23 43.51
N LYS A 108 24.06 34.00 43.04
CA LYS A 108 24.33 33.02 41.99
C LYS A 108 23.98 31.59 42.44
N GLU A 109 24.25 31.22 43.69
CA GLU A 109 23.83 29.94 44.25
C GLU A 109 22.30 29.80 44.33
N ALA A 110 21.59 30.88 44.68
CA ALA A 110 20.13 30.88 44.69
C ALA A 110 19.55 30.69 43.27
N ILE A 111 20.11 31.37 42.27
CA ILE A 111 19.74 31.21 40.88
C ILE A 111 20.02 29.78 40.40
N GLN A 112 21.18 29.19 40.79
CA GLN A 112 21.50 27.81 40.42
C GLN A 112 20.50 26.81 40.99
N LYS A 113 19.98 27.00 42.19
CA LYS A 113 18.91 26.19 42.78
C LYS A 113 17.61 26.30 41.98
N GLU A 114 17.25 27.54 41.57
CA GLU A 114 16.06 27.75 40.71
C GLU A 114 16.22 27.06 39.38
N ILE A 115 17.39 27.17 38.70
CA ILE A 115 17.67 26.47 37.44
C ILE A 115 17.60 24.95 37.62
N THR A 116 18.09 24.41 38.74
CA THR A 116 18.00 22.98 39.03
C THR A 116 16.53 22.54 39.15
N SER A 117 15.70 23.29 39.88
CA SER A 117 14.27 23.01 40.02
C SER A 117 13.54 23.09 38.69
N LEU A 118 13.89 24.05 37.84
CA LEU A 118 13.31 24.16 36.48
C LEU A 118 13.73 22.99 35.57
N LYS A 119 14.98 22.52 35.73
CA LYS A 119 15.44 21.31 35.03
C LYS A 119 14.65 20.07 35.48
N ASP A 120 14.47 19.89 36.79
CA ASP A 120 13.69 18.77 37.34
C ASP A 120 12.24 18.82 36.85
N GLU A 121 11.67 20.03 36.63
CA GLU A 121 10.34 20.20 36.10
C GLU A 121 10.27 19.83 34.60
N VAL A 122 11.30 20.14 33.81
CA VAL A 122 11.38 19.65 32.39
C VAL A 122 11.46 18.14 32.33
N ASP A 123 12.28 17.53 33.21
CA ASP A 123 12.40 16.07 33.31
C ASP A 123 11.05 15.44 33.70
N ARG A 124 10.31 16.08 34.64
CA ARG A 124 8.96 15.64 35.02
C ARG A 124 7.96 15.75 33.88
N ILE A 125 7.94 16.85 33.12
CA ILE A 125 7.08 17.02 31.96
C ILE A 125 7.36 15.91 30.93
N SER A 126 8.63 15.57 30.72
CA SER A 126 9.03 14.53 29.80
C SER A 126 8.49 13.14 30.20
N THR A 127 8.48 12.82 31.49
CA THR A 127 8.06 11.51 32.01
C THR A 127 6.55 11.40 32.26
N ASP A 128 5.91 12.50 32.71
CA ASP A 128 4.51 12.50 33.13
C ASP A 128 3.54 12.82 31.98
N THR A 129 4.03 13.32 30.83
CA THR A 129 3.18 13.59 29.69
C THR A 129 2.80 12.27 28.99
N GLU A 130 1.60 11.78 29.28
CA GLU A 130 1.13 10.52 28.73
C GLU A 130 -0.25 10.64 28.07
N TYR A 131 -0.53 9.75 27.12
CA TYR A 131 -1.85 9.51 26.54
C TYR A 131 -2.13 8.00 26.54
N ASN A 132 -3.22 7.61 27.19
CA ASN A 132 -3.62 6.20 27.29
C ASN A 132 -2.49 5.30 27.84
N SER A 133 -1.81 5.77 28.91
CA SER A 133 -0.67 5.09 29.57
C SER A 133 0.56 4.91 28.67
N LYS A 134 0.68 5.72 27.61
CA LYS A 134 1.89 5.81 26.78
C LYS A 134 2.49 7.19 26.96
N THR A 135 3.73 7.25 27.39
CA THR A 135 4.52 8.49 27.48
C THR A 135 4.78 9.03 26.08
N LEU A 136 4.65 10.36 25.92
CA LEU A 136 4.75 11.01 24.61
C LEU A 136 6.11 11.67 24.37
N LEU A 137 6.77 12.13 25.44
CA LEU A 137 7.96 13.00 25.35
C LEU A 137 9.23 12.40 25.97
N ASP A 138 9.16 11.17 26.48
CA ASP A 138 10.31 10.46 27.07
C ASP A 138 11.26 9.84 26.02
N GLY A 139 10.92 9.98 24.74
CA GLY A 139 11.65 9.39 23.61
C GLY A 139 11.31 7.93 23.33
N SER A 140 10.39 7.31 24.08
CA SER A 140 9.97 5.92 23.84
C SER A 140 9.22 5.75 22.50
N LEU A 141 8.62 6.83 22.01
CA LEU A 141 7.94 6.88 20.70
C LEU A 141 8.88 7.29 19.56
N ASP A 142 10.11 7.69 19.86
CA ASP A 142 11.09 8.08 18.86
C ASP A 142 11.86 6.86 18.35
N THR A 143 11.33 6.25 17.32
CA THR A 143 12.04 5.28 16.49
C THR A 143 12.79 6.02 15.39
N ARG A 144 13.90 6.66 15.72
CA ARG A 144 14.77 7.27 14.68
C ARG A 144 15.51 6.19 13.94
N VAL A 145 15.08 6.04 12.71
CA VAL A 145 15.65 5.13 11.73
C VAL A 145 16.49 5.94 10.76
N TYR A 146 17.78 5.74 10.81
CA TYR A 146 18.68 6.27 9.79
C TYR A 146 18.96 5.16 8.78
N THR A 147 18.35 5.27 7.62
CA THR A 147 18.58 4.33 6.51
C THR A 147 19.38 4.99 5.41
N LYS A 148 20.20 4.18 4.76
CA LYS A 148 20.86 4.53 3.53
C LYS A 148 20.41 3.54 2.45
N ASN A 149 19.91 4.07 1.34
CA ASN A 149 19.43 3.32 0.18
C ASN A 149 18.15 2.48 0.47
N ALA A 150 17.33 2.92 1.42
CA ALA A 150 16.03 2.33 1.71
C ALA A 150 15.04 3.40 2.18
N THR A 151 13.77 3.18 1.86
CA THR A 151 12.66 4.07 2.22
C THR A 151 11.55 3.31 2.93
N ARG A 152 10.60 4.01 3.55
CA ARG A 152 9.41 3.44 4.22
C ARG A 152 9.77 2.33 5.21
N VAL A 153 10.68 2.64 6.11
CA VAL A 153 11.10 1.67 7.14
C VAL A 153 10.04 1.61 8.24
N ASP A 154 9.58 0.40 8.49
CA ASP A 154 8.66 0.07 9.57
C ASP A 154 9.32 -0.97 10.48
N ILE A 155 9.21 -0.78 11.80
CA ILE A 155 9.93 -1.58 12.79
C ILE A 155 9.02 -1.89 13.96
N SER A 156 9.09 -3.13 14.46
CA SER A 156 8.42 -3.51 15.69
C SER A 156 9.15 -2.97 16.94
N ASP A 157 8.40 -2.80 18.02
CA ASP A 157 8.91 -2.35 19.35
C ASP A 157 9.97 -3.28 19.94
N HIS A 158 10.15 -4.48 19.40
CA HIS A 158 11.10 -5.48 19.88
C HIS A 158 12.50 -5.35 19.27
N VAL A 159 12.70 -4.40 18.37
CA VAL A 159 14.02 -4.13 17.77
C VAL A 159 14.90 -3.43 18.79
N LYS A 160 16.06 -4.01 19.10
CA LYS A 160 17.05 -3.40 20.01
C LYS A 160 17.79 -2.27 19.29
N ALA A 161 18.22 -1.28 20.06
CA ALA A 161 19.16 -0.27 19.55
C ALA A 161 20.43 -0.95 19.01
N GLY A 162 20.92 -0.51 17.85
CA GLY A 162 22.09 -1.10 17.23
C GLY A 162 22.16 -0.84 15.72
N GLN A 163 23.22 -1.36 15.13
CA GLN A 163 23.41 -1.32 13.69
C GLN A 163 22.99 -2.65 13.07
N TYR A 164 22.18 -2.55 12.03
CA TYR A 164 21.71 -3.68 11.25
C TYR A 164 22.20 -3.53 9.82
N GLN A 165 22.75 -4.56 9.25
CA GLN A 165 23.27 -4.55 7.89
C GLN A 165 22.75 -5.76 7.12
N LEU A 166 22.35 -5.52 5.89
CA LEU A 166 22.02 -6.55 4.92
C LEU A 166 22.61 -6.18 3.56
N SER A 167 22.87 -7.17 2.74
CA SER A 167 23.31 -6.97 1.36
C SER A 167 22.16 -7.34 0.42
N ILE A 168 21.85 -6.44 -0.49
CA ILE A 168 20.98 -6.76 -1.64
C ILE A 168 21.90 -7.26 -2.72
N ASP A 169 21.87 -8.58 -2.96
CA ASP A 169 22.76 -9.24 -3.90
C ASP A 169 22.23 -9.09 -5.33
N THR A 170 20.91 -9.16 -5.49
CA THR A 170 20.21 -8.90 -6.76
C THR A 170 19.05 -7.95 -6.51
N ALA A 171 18.96 -6.89 -7.30
CA ALA A 171 17.84 -5.95 -7.20
C ALA A 171 16.55 -6.57 -7.76
N ALA A 172 15.42 -6.21 -7.16
CA ALA A 172 14.12 -6.56 -7.71
C ALA A 172 13.92 -5.92 -9.08
N THR A 173 13.27 -6.64 -9.98
CA THR A 173 12.91 -6.12 -11.30
C THR A 173 11.40 -6.04 -11.48
N GLN A 174 10.97 -5.14 -12.36
CA GLN A 174 9.60 -5.07 -12.84
C GLN A 174 9.43 -5.99 -14.05
N ALA A 175 8.19 -6.40 -14.35
CA ALA A 175 7.90 -7.07 -15.60
C ALA A 175 8.01 -6.06 -16.76
N GLY A 176 8.78 -6.41 -17.77
CA GLY A 176 9.06 -5.56 -18.93
C GLY A 176 10.52 -5.03 -18.95
N PRO A 177 10.85 -4.03 -19.76
CA PRO A 177 9.94 -3.38 -20.70
C PRO A 177 9.56 -4.27 -21.90
N VAL A 178 8.30 -4.24 -22.29
CA VAL A 178 7.83 -4.79 -23.57
C VAL A 178 7.66 -3.62 -24.55
N THR A 179 8.45 -3.58 -25.60
CA THR A 179 8.43 -2.48 -26.58
C THR A 179 7.75 -2.93 -27.86
N ALA A 180 6.72 -2.20 -28.28
CA ALA A 180 6.08 -2.35 -29.57
C ALA A 180 6.93 -1.67 -30.67
N ASN A 181 6.91 -2.18 -31.91
CA ASN A 181 7.73 -1.65 -33.00
C ASN A 181 7.02 -0.60 -33.87
N GLN A 182 6.00 0.07 -33.35
CA GLN A 182 5.20 1.04 -34.09
C GLN A 182 5.42 2.46 -33.54
N ASN A 183 5.49 3.45 -34.44
CA ASN A 183 5.61 4.85 -34.03
C ASN A 183 4.23 5.47 -33.76
N TYR A 184 3.97 5.81 -32.52
CA TYR A 184 2.70 6.35 -32.03
C TYR A 184 2.59 7.88 -32.12
N ASN A 185 3.63 8.57 -32.59
CA ASN A 185 3.54 10.00 -32.88
C ASN A 185 2.99 10.28 -34.28
N SER A 186 2.59 9.24 -35.00
CA SER A 186 2.01 9.31 -36.34
C SER A 186 0.52 9.64 -36.30
N THR A 187 0.07 10.47 -37.23
CA THR A 187 -1.35 10.73 -37.51
C THR A 187 -1.98 9.69 -38.43
N ALA A 188 -1.24 8.63 -38.78
CA ALA A 188 -1.75 7.54 -39.59
C ALA A 188 -2.80 6.72 -38.82
N PRO A 189 -3.82 6.16 -39.48
CA PRO A 189 -4.77 5.27 -38.83
C PRO A 189 -4.13 3.93 -38.46
N VAL A 190 -4.58 3.31 -37.39
CA VAL A 190 -4.12 1.98 -36.93
C VAL A 190 -4.42 0.90 -37.99
N GLY A 191 -5.54 1.02 -38.71
CA GLY A 191 -5.91 0.12 -39.81
C GLY A 191 -6.41 -1.26 -39.40
N ALA A 192 -6.51 -1.53 -38.10
CA ALA A 192 -7.12 -2.74 -37.54
C ALA A 192 -7.99 -2.37 -36.32
N SER A 193 -9.14 -3.04 -36.18
CA SER A 193 -10.03 -2.86 -35.04
C SER A 193 -10.01 -4.10 -34.14
N GLY A 194 -10.25 -3.90 -32.86
CA GLY A 194 -10.37 -4.97 -31.88
C GLY A 194 -10.16 -4.50 -30.45
N THR A 195 -10.09 -5.45 -29.54
CA THR A 195 -9.88 -5.19 -28.12
C THR A 195 -8.48 -5.61 -27.71
N MET A 196 -7.75 -4.69 -27.07
CA MET A 196 -6.52 -4.96 -26.37
C MET A 196 -6.80 -5.03 -24.86
N SER A 197 -6.13 -5.90 -24.13
CA SER A 197 -6.17 -5.95 -22.67
C SER A 197 -4.79 -5.80 -22.07
N ILE A 198 -4.68 -5.07 -20.97
CA ILE A 198 -3.43 -4.84 -20.24
C ILE A 198 -3.71 -5.19 -18.78
N ASN A 199 -3.13 -6.27 -18.28
CA ASN A 199 -3.38 -6.81 -16.93
C ASN A 199 -4.89 -6.89 -16.60
N GLY A 200 -5.70 -7.33 -17.57
CA GLY A 200 -7.16 -7.46 -17.44
C GLY A 200 -7.97 -6.20 -17.72
N SER A 201 -7.34 -5.02 -17.82
CA SER A 201 -8.00 -3.78 -18.26
C SER A 201 -8.16 -3.75 -19.78
N LYS A 202 -9.38 -3.60 -20.26
CA LYS A 202 -9.72 -3.68 -21.69
C LYS A 202 -9.82 -2.31 -22.32
N VAL A 203 -9.31 -2.20 -23.54
CA VAL A 203 -9.43 -1.02 -24.40
C VAL A 203 -9.86 -1.42 -25.80
N GLU A 204 -10.85 -0.74 -26.33
CA GLU A 204 -11.33 -0.93 -27.70
C GLU A 204 -10.63 0.07 -28.63
N ILE A 205 -10.06 -0.44 -29.72
CA ILE A 205 -9.33 0.33 -30.73
C ILE A 205 -10.07 0.14 -32.06
N GLU A 206 -10.38 1.23 -32.72
CA GLU A 206 -11.02 1.24 -34.01
C GLU A 206 -9.97 1.37 -35.14
N ALA A 207 -10.27 0.77 -36.31
CA ALA A 207 -9.37 0.85 -37.47
C ALA A 207 -9.14 2.28 -37.96
N ALA A 208 -10.07 3.19 -37.68
CA ALA A 208 -10.01 4.61 -38.02
C ALA A 208 -9.25 5.45 -36.99
N ASP A 209 -9.02 4.94 -35.77
CA ASP A 209 -8.23 5.64 -34.75
C ASP A 209 -6.84 5.94 -35.30
N THR A 210 -6.35 7.14 -35.06
CA THR A 210 -4.94 7.44 -35.30
C THR A 210 -4.09 6.76 -34.22
N TYR A 211 -2.80 6.53 -34.49
CA TYR A 211 -1.90 5.98 -33.46
C TYR A 211 -1.83 6.87 -32.21
N ALA A 212 -2.00 8.20 -32.35
CA ALA A 212 -2.04 9.10 -31.20
C ALA A 212 -3.29 8.88 -30.33
N GLU A 213 -4.48 8.72 -30.94
CA GLU A 213 -5.72 8.42 -30.22
C GLU A 213 -5.68 7.04 -29.58
N ALA A 214 -5.19 6.04 -30.29
CA ALA A 214 -4.98 4.70 -29.76
C ALA A 214 -4.02 4.71 -28.56
N PHE A 215 -2.94 5.51 -28.61
CA PHE A 215 -2.01 5.68 -27.47
C PHE A 215 -2.70 6.23 -26.24
N GLU A 216 -3.51 7.27 -26.35
CA GLU A 216 -4.24 7.84 -25.21
C GLU A 216 -5.23 6.82 -24.60
N LYS A 217 -5.93 6.05 -25.45
CA LYS A 217 -6.80 4.96 -25.00
C LYS A 217 -6.02 3.88 -24.27
N ILE A 218 -4.88 3.44 -24.82
CA ILE A 218 -3.98 2.42 -24.24
C ILE A 218 -3.41 2.92 -22.90
N ARG A 219 -2.97 4.17 -22.81
CA ARG A 219 -2.42 4.75 -21.59
C ARG A 219 -3.43 4.73 -20.44
N ASN A 220 -4.67 5.14 -20.71
CA ASN A 220 -5.74 5.12 -19.71
C ASN A 220 -6.07 3.69 -19.22
N ALA A 221 -6.05 2.71 -20.12
CA ALA A 221 -6.25 1.32 -19.77
C ALA A 221 -5.06 0.76 -18.96
N ALA A 222 -3.84 1.14 -19.32
CA ALA A 222 -2.62 0.73 -18.65
C ALA A 222 -2.55 1.26 -17.20
N GLU A 223 -2.90 2.53 -16.97
CA GLU A 223 -3.01 3.09 -15.62
C GLU A 223 -3.96 2.29 -14.72
N THR A 224 -5.09 1.82 -15.29
CA THR A 224 -6.03 0.95 -14.57
C THR A 224 -5.45 -0.45 -14.33
N GLY A 225 -4.59 -0.95 -15.23
CA GLY A 225 -3.89 -2.24 -15.14
C GLY A 225 -2.56 -2.18 -14.38
N GLU A 226 -2.30 -1.14 -13.59
CA GLU A 226 -1.04 -0.94 -12.85
C GLU A 226 0.21 -1.11 -13.75
N THR A 227 0.15 -0.51 -14.92
CA THR A 227 1.19 -0.57 -15.94
C THR A 227 1.49 0.83 -16.45
N THR A 228 2.76 1.21 -16.44
CA THR A 228 3.23 2.45 -17.03
C THR A 228 3.50 2.23 -18.50
N VAL A 229 2.91 3.09 -19.34
CA VAL A 229 3.16 3.13 -20.79
C VAL A 229 3.86 4.43 -21.15
N GLN A 230 5.00 4.30 -21.81
CA GLN A 230 5.81 5.43 -22.25
C GLN A 230 6.15 5.32 -23.74
N ILE A 231 6.35 6.46 -24.40
CA ILE A 231 6.94 6.48 -25.72
C ILE A 231 8.46 6.46 -25.55
N ASP A 232 9.11 5.44 -26.08
CA ASP A 232 10.57 5.37 -26.11
C ASP A 232 11.13 6.53 -26.93
N GLY A 233 11.96 7.36 -26.30
CA GLY A 233 12.48 8.59 -26.90
C GLY A 233 13.39 8.35 -28.11
N THR A 234 13.88 7.13 -28.32
CA THR A 234 14.78 6.75 -29.39
C THR A 234 14.04 6.17 -30.61
N SER A 235 13.12 5.23 -30.31
CA SER A 235 12.36 4.50 -31.34
C SER A 235 10.99 5.11 -31.66
N GLY A 236 10.47 5.98 -30.79
CA GLY A 236 9.10 6.49 -30.88
C GLY A 236 8.04 5.42 -30.65
N ALA A 237 8.41 4.24 -30.18
CA ALA A 237 7.53 3.11 -29.92
C ALA A 237 6.98 3.10 -28.49
N LEU A 238 5.85 2.43 -28.27
CA LEU A 238 5.32 2.23 -26.92
C LEU A 238 6.15 1.20 -26.17
N SER A 239 6.51 1.56 -24.94
CA SER A 239 7.16 0.68 -23.98
C SER A 239 6.27 0.50 -22.76
N PHE A 240 5.97 -0.75 -22.43
CA PHE A 240 5.11 -1.15 -21.34
C PHE A 240 5.96 -1.73 -20.21
N THR A 241 5.75 -1.25 -19.00
CA THR A 241 6.43 -1.73 -17.80
C THR A 241 5.41 -1.83 -16.67
N ALA A 242 5.33 -2.96 -15.98
CA ALA A 242 4.45 -3.09 -14.82
C ALA A 242 4.95 -2.21 -13.67
N ASP A 243 4.06 -1.59 -12.91
CA ASP A 243 4.42 -0.64 -11.84
C ASP A 243 4.97 -1.35 -10.60
N ARG A 244 4.61 -2.61 -10.40
CA ARG A 244 5.07 -3.42 -9.27
C ARG A 244 6.43 -4.06 -9.56
N TYR A 245 7.21 -4.28 -8.51
CA TYR A 245 8.43 -5.06 -8.52
C TYR A 245 8.16 -6.51 -8.08
N GLY A 246 9.01 -7.44 -8.50
CA GLY A 246 9.01 -8.81 -8.00
C GLY A 246 8.32 -9.83 -8.87
N MET A 247 8.30 -11.07 -8.40
CA MET A 247 7.67 -12.20 -9.11
C MET A 247 6.15 -12.04 -9.25
N SER A 248 5.51 -11.28 -8.38
CA SER A 248 4.08 -10.92 -8.48
C SER A 248 3.80 -9.85 -9.53
N SER A 249 4.85 -9.16 -10.01
CA SER A 249 4.77 -8.24 -11.13
C SER A 249 4.67 -9.03 -12.42
N ILE A 250 3.52 -8.97 -13.06
CA ILE A 250 3.26 -9.60 -14.35
C ILE A 250 2.85 -8.52 -15.35
N LEU A 251 3.19 -8.73 -16.60
CA LEU A 251 2.76 -7.87 -17.70
C LEU A 251 2.04 -8.72 -18.74
N GLU A 252 0.72 -8.81 -18.59
CA GLU A 252 -0.13 -9.52 -19.52
C GLU A 252 -0.72 -8.54 -20.54
N ILE A 253 -0.31 -8.69 -21.80
CA ILE A 253 -0.83 -7.91 -22.92
C ILE A 253 -1.58 -8.88 -23.84
N GLY A 254 -2.90 -8.74 -23.87
CA GLY A 254 -3.79 -9.60 -24.65
C GLY A 254 -4.47 -8.86 -25.80
N PHE A 255 -4.90 -9.62 -26.81
CA PHE A 255 -5.61 -9.15 -27.98
C PHE A 255 -6.72 -10.11 -28.35
N ASP A 256 -7.81 -9.61 -28.89
CA ASP A 256 -8.90 -10.44 -29.45
C ASP A 256 -8.58 -10.95 -30.86
N ASN A 257 -7.62 -10.33 -31.54
CA ASN A 257 -7.17 -10.79 -32.86
C ASN A 257 -5.70 -10.42 -33.13
N GLN A 258 -5.08 -11.23 -33.99
CA GLN A 258 -3.66 -11.07 -34.33
C GLN A 258 -3.39 -9.86 -35.25
N GLN A 259 -4.39 -9.41 -36.04
CA GLN A 259 -4.23 -8.27 -36.92
C GLN A 259 -4.04 -6.98 -36.11
N LEU A 260 -4.79 -6.79 -35.04
CA LEU A 260 -4.61 -5.65 -34.13
C LEU A 260 -3.24 -5.68 -33.47
N ALA A 261 -2.79 -6.85 -32.99
CA ALA A 261 -1.47 -6.99 -32.40
C ALA A 261 -0.34 -6.61 -33.38
N ALA A 262 -0.44 -7.06 -34.62
CA ALA A 262 0.52 -6.72 -35.66
C ALA A 262 0.48 -5.22 -36.05
N ALA A 263 -0.71 -4.63 -36.16
CA ALA A 263 -0.90 -3.21 -36.43
C ALA A 263 -0.31 -2.34 -35.32
N LEU A 264 -0.45 -2.75 -34.08
CA LEU A 264 0.14 -2.08 -32.91
C LEU A 264 1.64 -2.38 -32.74
N GLY A 265 2.26 -3.16 -33.63
CA GLY A 265 3.70 -3.40 -33.64
C GLY A 265 4.18 -4.45 -32.63
N PHE A 266 3.32 -5.30 -32.09
CA PHE A 266 3.74 -6.40 -31.24
C PHE A 266 4.29 -7.55 -32.08
N THR A 267 5.60 -7.52 -32.29
CA THR A 267 6.32 -8.56 -33.02
C THR A 267 7.17 -9.39 -32.04
N ALA A 268 7.64 -10.56 -32.49
CA ALA A 268 8.49 -11.42 -31.69
C ALA A 268 9.76 -10.70 -31.23
N SER A 269 10.03 -10.71 -29.92
CA SER A 269 11.23 -10.12 -29.31
C SER A 269 11.66 -10.91 -28.09
N GLY A 270 12.94 -11.22 -27.96
CA GLY A 270 13.48 -11.90 -26.78
C GLY A 270 12.88 -13.29 -26.49
N GLY A 271 12.38 -13.97 -27.52
CA GLY A 271 11.68 -15.27 -27.36
C GLY A 271 10.18 -15.16 -27.08
N ASN A 272 9.67 -13.97 -26.80
CA ASN A 272 8.24 -13.69 -26.66
C ASN A 272 7.64 -13.30 -28.01
N SER A 273 6.38 -13.70 -28.24
CA SER A 273 5.58 -13.34 -29.40
C SER A 273 4.11 -13.28 -29.02
N VAL A 274 3.28 -12.77 -29.90
CA VAL A 274 1.81 -12.88 -29.74
C VAL A 274 1.41 -14.28 -30.13
N VAL A 275 0.95 -15.06 -29.15
CA VAL A 275 0.54 -16.47 -29.29
C VAL A 275 -0.93 -16.62 -28.94
N GLU A 276 -1.60 -17.55 -29.62
CA GLU A 276 -2.98 -17.90 -29.24
C GLU A 276 -2.97 -18.62 -27.89
N ASP A 277 -3.84 -18.18 -26.97
CA ASP A 277 -3.95 -18.79 -25.65
C ASP A 277 -4.55 -20.22 -25.78
N PRO A 278 -3.82 -21.26 -25.37
CA PRO A 278 -4.30 -22.63 -25.46
C PRO A 278 -5.55 -22.92 -24.61
N GLU A 279 -5.73 -22.14 -23.50
CA GLU A 279 -6.88 -22.28 -22.59
C GLU A 279 -8.09 -21.45 -23.07
N ASN A 280 -7.85 -20.39 -23.86
CA ASN A 280 -8.90 -19.47 -24.34
C ASN A 280 -8.74 -19.18 -25.84
N LYS A 281 -9.20 -20.11 -26.67
CA LYS A 281 -9.12 -20.01 -28.13
C LYS A 281 -9.74 -18.72 -28.67
N GLY A 282 -9.02 -18.06 -29.58
CA GLY A 282 -9.39 -16.76 -30.13
C GLY A 282 -8.93 -15.56 -29.31
N SER A 283 -8.24 -15.78 -28.17
CA SER A 283 -7.51 -14.78 -27.45
C SER A 283 -6.01 -14.91 -27.73
N TYR A 284 -5.34 -13.81 -27.95
CA TYR A 284 -3.91 -13.76 -28.27
C TYR A 284 -3.18 -12.99 -27.19
N VAL A 285 -2.12 -13.56 -26.62
CA VAL A 285 -1.35 -12.97 -25.51
C VAL A 285 0.12 -12.85 -25.91
N TYR A 286 0.77 -11.74 -25.51
CA TYR A 286 2.18 -11.56 -25.71
C TYR A 286 2.97 -12.34 -24.66
N GLY A 287 3.66 -13.39 -25.07
CA GLY A 287 4.37 -14.30 -24.17
C GLY A 287 5.00 -15.48 -24.90
N GLN A 288 5.29 -16.53 -24.13
CA GLN A 288 5.81 -17.82 -24.62
C GLN A 288 4.88 -18.96 -24.21
N ILE A 289 4.69 -19.94 -25.06
CA ILE A 289 3.99 -21.17 -24.67
C ILE A 289 4.99 -22.15 -24.04
N GLN A 290 4.76 -22.48 -22.77
CA GLN A 290 5.50 -23.51 -22.04
C GLN A 290 4.52 -24.45 -21.34
N ASN A 291 4.70 -25.76 -21.54
CA ASN A 291 3.82 -26.78 -20.94
C ASN A 291 2.32 -26.55 -21.18
N GLY A 292 1.95 -26.00 -22.35
CA GLY A 292 0.57 -25.74 -22.73
C GLY A 292 -0.08 -24.53 -22.07
N LYS A 293 0.72 -23.65 -21.45
CA LYS A 293 0.28 -22.35 -20.89
C LYS A 293 1.09 -21.21 -21.46
N VAL A 294 0.48 -20.03 -21.53
CA VAL A 294 1.19 -18.80 -21.89
C VAL A 294 1.95 -18.29 -20.66
N ILE A 295 3.25 -18.14 -20.79
CA ILE A 295 4.11 -17.49 -19.82
C ILE A 295 4.29 -16.05 -20.28
N VAL A 296 3.78 -15.12 -19.49
CA VAL A 296 3.90 -13.68 -19.72
C VAL A 296 5.16 -13.13 -19.06
N PRO A 297 5.70 -11.97 -19.52
CA PRO A 297 6.79 -11.31 -18.84
C PRO A 297 6.49 -11.07 -17.35
N SER A 298 7.42 -11.43 -16.48
CA SER A 298 7.32 -11.23 -15.03
C SER A 298 8.61 -10.62 -14.49
N GLY A 299 8.49 -9.90 -13.39
CA GLY A 299 9.62 -9.39 -12.64
C GLY A 299 10.29 -10.46 -11.77
N THR A 300 11.31 -10.07 -11.04
CA THR A 300 12.04 -10.91 -10.07
C THR A 300 12.09 -10.21 -8.72
N ASP A 301 12.01 -11.00 -7.64
CA ASP A 301 12.19 -10.48 -6.28
C ASP A 301 13.66 -10.17 -6.02
N ALA A 302 13.91 -9.26 -5.08
CA ALA A 302 15.26 -9.01 -4.60
C ALA A 302 15.83 -10.23 -3.87
N GLU A 303 17.10 -10.52 -4.12
CA GLU A 303 17.85 -11.48 -3.30
C GLU A 303 18.66 -10.74 -2.26
N VAL A 304 18.52 -11.15 -0.99
CA VAL A 304 19.08 -10.45 0.15
C VAL A 304 19.79 -11.40 1.09
N THR A 305 20.99 -11.02 1.48
CA THR A 305 21.79 -11.72 2.50
C THR A 305 21.92 -10.86 3.76
N LEU A 306 21.61 -11.43 4.93
CA LEU A 306 21.80 -10.77 6.22
C LEU A 306 23.27 -10.78 6.59
N THR A 307 23.82 -9.60 6.91
CA THR A 307 25.20 -9.46 7.36
C THR A 307 25.20 -9.32 8.89
N LYS A 308 26.04 -10.12 9.58
CA LYS A 308 26.24 -10.00 11.02
C LYS A 308 27.44 -9.10 11.26
N PRO A 309 27.25 -7.97 11.97
CA PRO A 309 28.37 -7.15 12.42
C PRO A 309 29.27 -7.92 13.37
N SER A 310 30.57 -7.62 13.34
CA SER A 310 31.57 -8.27 14.18
C SER A 310 31.46 -7.92 15.68
N ASP A 311 30.69 -6.91 16.01
CA ASP A 311 30.45 -6.43 17.39
C ASP A 311 29.31 -7.17 18.12
N GLY A 312 28.68 -8.15 17.46
CA GLY A 312 27.57 -8.93 18.01
C GLY A 312 26.23 -8.17 18.04
N THR A 313 26.17 -6.98 17.44
CA THR A 313 24.92 -6.27 17.15
C THR A 313 24.30 -6.80 15.86
N GLY A 314 23.05 -6.43 15.56
CA GLY A 314 22.40 -6.80 14.32
C GLY A 314 21.40 -7.94 14.44
N PHE A 315 21.12 -8.60 13.32
CA PHE A 315 20.10 -9.65 13.25
C PHE A 315 20.45 -10.89 14.04
N GLY A 316 19.47 -11.47 14.75
CA GLY A 316 19.64 -12.73 15.47
C GLY A 316 19.94 -13.93 14.56
N ASP A 317 20.42 -15.03 15.14
CA ASP A 317 20.75 -16.25 14.39
C ASP A 317 19.54 -16.91 13.72
N THR A 318 18.33 -16.61 14.20
CA THR A 318 17.05 -17.12 13.70
C THR A 318 16.34 -16.15 12.79
N ALA A 319 16.98 -15.04 12.42
CA ALA A 319 16.40 -14.06 11.53
C ALA A 319 16.25 -14.63 10.11
N THR A 320 15.09 -14.40 9.53
CA THR A 320 14.73 -14.82 8.18
C THR A 320 14.32 -13.61 7.36
N VAL A 321 14.68 -13.61 6.08
CA VAL A 321 14.31 -12.58 5.13
C VAL A 321 13.20 -13.11 4.24
N LYS A 322 12.17 -12.28 4.04
CA LYS A 322 11.16 -12.47 3.02
C LYS A 322 11.20 -11.25 2.10
N THR A 323 11.28 -11.49 0.81
CA THR A 323 11.23 -10.47 -0.22
C THR A 323 9.91 -10.56 -0.99
N ASP A 324 9.34 -9.42 -1.31
CA ASP A 324 8.17 -9.27 -2.18
C ASP A 324 8.46 -8.05 -3.08
N GLY A 325 9.04 -8.32 -4.22
CA GLY A 325 9.63 -7.30 -5.06
C GLY A 325 10.81 -6.60 -4.36
N ASN A 326 10.73 -5.28 -4.25
CA ASN A 326 11.69 -4.45 -3.54
C ASN A 326 11.33 -4.21 -2.06
N LYS A 327 10.20 -4.79 -1.59
CA LYS A 327 9.86 -4.81 -0.17
C LYS A 327 10.58 -5.96 0.52
N ILE A 328 11.43 -5.63 1.47
CA ILE A 328 12.22 -6.58 2.24
C ILE A 328 11.66 -6.59 3.66
N THR A 329 11.30 -7.77 4.16
CA THR A 329 10.83 -7.98 5.52
C THR A 329 11.75 -8.95 6.22
N VAL A 330 12.33 -8.53 7.32
CA VAL A 330 13.19 -9.37 8.18
C VAL A 330 12.43 -9.67 9.45
N THR A 331 12.28 -10.94 9.76
CA THR A 331 11.58 -11.41 10.98
C THR A 331 12.44 -12.37 11.75
N ASP A 332 12.28 -12.38 13.08
CA ASP A 332 12.94 -13.31 13.99
C ASP A 332 11.92 -13.92 14.95
N ARG A 333 12.23 -15.09 15.48
CA ARG A 333 11.42 -15.79 16.48
C ARG A 333 11.24 -15.03 17.80
N ALA A 334 12.12 -14.04 18.07
CA ALA A 334 12.05 -13.19 19.25
C ALA A 334 11.03 -12.03 19.15
N GLY A 335 10.27 -11.93 18.05
CA GLY A 335 9.31 -10.85 17.80
C GLY A 335 9.92 -9.65 17.08
N PHE A 336 11.18 -9.74 16.65
CA PHE A 336 11.77 -8.76 15.76
C PHE A 336 11.06 -8.79 14.41
N GLU A 337 10.59 -7.63 13.96
CA GLU A 337 10.07 -7.45 12.61
C GLU A 337 10.53 -6.08 12.09
N MET A 338 11.12 -6.09 10.91
CA MET A 338 11.52 -4.88 10.21
C MET A 338 11.13 -5.03 8.74
N SER A 339 10.45 -4.05 8.19
CA SER A 339 10.16 -4.00 6.76
C SER A 339 10.57 -2.65 6.17
N PHE A 340 11.06 -2.67 4.94
CA PHE A 340 11.42 -1.46 4.20
C PHE A 340 11.35 -1.70 2.70
N LEU A 341 11.35 -0.61 1.94
CA LEU A 341 11.47 -0.65 0.48
C LEU A 341 12.92 -0.29 0.10
N ALA A 342 13.57 -1.19 -0.61
CA ALA A 342 14.86 -0.90 -1.24
C ALA A 342 14.68 0.07 -2.41
N ASP A 343 15.67 0.92 -2.65
CA ASP A 343 15.65 1.80 -3.81
C ASP A 343 15.68 0.98 -5.11
N ALA A 344 14.96 1.46 -6.11
CA ALA A 344 14.83 0.78 -7.40
C ALA A 344 16.20 0.50 -8.05
N GLY A 345 16.47 -0.76 -8.39
CA GLY A 345 17.71 -1.17 -9.04
C GLY A 345 18.97 -1.10 -8.16
N TYR A 346 18.82 -0.83 -6.85
CA TYR A 346 19.96 -0.79 -5.95
C TYR A 346 20.47 -2.20 -5.60
N THR A 347 21.77 -2.39 -5.71
CA THR A 347 22.52 -3.55 -5.22
C THR A 347 23.61 -3.09 -4.28
N GLY A 348 23.85 -3.81 -3.19
CA GLY A 348 24.88 -3.49 -2.21
C GLY A 348 24.36 -3.45 -0.78
N THR A 349 25.15 -2.88 0.12
CA THR A 349 24.84 -2.87 1.55
C THR A 349 23.81 -1.78 1.89
N VAL A 350 22.70 -2.22 2.46
CA VAL A 350 21.76 -1.34 3.15
C VAL A 350 22.11 -1.40 4.63
N SER A 351 22.44 -0.25 5.20
CA SER A 351 22.72 -0.11 6.62
C SER A 351 21.58 0.64 7.30
N TYR A 352 21.25 0.17 8.46
CA TYR A 352 20.21 0.69 9.29
C TYR A 352 20.74 0.87 10.70
N THR A 353 20.58 2.06 11.26
CA THR A 353 20.95 2.35 12.63
C THR A 353 19.69 2.70 13.42
N HIS A 354 19.40 1.89 14.44
CA HIS A 354 18.34 2.14 15.38
C HIS A 354 18.94 2.73 16.65
N LEU A 355 18.53 3.95 16.98
CA LEU A 355 18.90 4.62 18.23
C LEU A 355 17.65 4.70 19.10
N ARG A 356 17.74 4.20 20.33
CA ARG A 356 16.79 4.58 21.37
C ARG A 356 17.24 5.92 21.95
N ALA A 357 16.30 6.79 22.27
CA ALA A 357 16.57 8.16 22.70
C ALA A 357 17.33 8.29 24.05
N HIS A 358 17.81 7.20 24.61
CA HIS A 358 18.49 7.15 25.92
C HIS A 358 19.87 6.49 25.90
N GLU A 359 20.55 6.38 24.74
CA GLU A 359 21.97 6.00 24.73
C GLU A 359 22.84 7.05 24.07
#